data_a6ae404124da5b82fa0244f742fe1ece
#
_entry.id   a6ae404124da5b82fa0244f742fe1ece
#
_cell.length_a   1.000
_cell.length_b   1.000
_cell.length_c   1.000
_cell.angle_alpha   90.00
_cell.angle_beta   90.00
_cell.angle_gamma   90.00
#
_symmetry.space_group_name_H-M   'P 1'
#
loop_
_entity.id
_entity.type
_entity.pdbx_description
1 polymer ?
#
loop_
_entity_poly.entity_id
_entity_poly.type
_entity_poly.pdbx_seq_one_letter_code
_entity_poly.pdbx_strand_id
1 'polypeptide(L)'
;DQVVRVRSGGSVPYEDLTYDRLVLALGSVANYFDLPGMAENSFKLKTLEDATRLRNHIIGLLEDVDVEPFDEERVSRLTFAVAGGGFAGIEAIAELFDMVHSVLHFYPTIQPPQLRFVLIHSRDRILPELGAQLGDYALKKLQARGIEFMLENRVTGAVPGAVLLGNGEALSTHTLAWTAGNQPNPLLKTLPCEKNRAGAVVVDGTLLVD
;
A
#
# COMPACT_ATOMS: atom_id res chain seq x y z
N ASP A 1 17.05 -24.17 -23.41
CA ASP A 1 16.85 -23.38 -24.64
C ASP A 1 16.79 -21.90 -24.21
N GLN A 2 17.59 -21.08 -24.89
CA GLN A 2 17.64 -19.61 -24.66
C GLN A 2 16.52 -18.92 -25.44
N VAL A 3 15.27 -19.17 -25.03
CA VAL A 3 14.07 -18.65 -25.70
C VAL A 3 13.10 -18.08 -24.66
N VAL A 4 12.62 -16.87 -24.90
CA VAL A 4 11.50 -16.27 -24.19
C VAL A 4 10.31 -16.19 -25.11
N ARG A 5 9.19 -16.76 -24.67
CA ARG A 5 7.93 -16.66 -25.40
C ARG A 5 7.17 -15.43 -24.96
N VAL A 6 6.94 -14.51 -25.88
CA VAL A 6 6.26 -13.24 -25.64
C VAL A 6 4.93 -13.15 -26.37
N ARG A 7 4.03 -12.29 -25.86
CA ARG A 7 2.75 -11.99 -26.49
C ARG A 7 2.44 -10.50 -26.32
N SER A 8 2.30 -9.80 -27.42
CA SER A 8 2.02 -8.36 -27.45
C SER A 8 0.51 -8.04 -27.40
N GLY A 9 -0.20 -8.59 -26.37
CA GLY A 9 -1.64 -8.30 -26.15
C GLY A 9 -2.61 -9.36 -26.73
N GLY A 10 -3.84 -9.31 -26.28
CA GLY A 10 -5.01 -10.15 -26.52
C GLY A 10 -4.93 -11.28 -27.56
N SER A 11 -5.22 -11.01 -28.82
CA SER A 11 -5.38 -12.01 -29.90
C SER A 11 -4.11 -12.24 -30.72
N VAL A 12 -2.97 -11.59 -30.37
CA VAL A 12 -1.72 -11.75 -31.13
C VAL A 12 -1.10 -13.11 -30.79
N PRO A 13 -0.64 -13.87 -31.79
CA PRO A 13 0.09 -15.13 -31.55
C PRO A 13 1.34 -14.91 -30.67
N TYR A 14 1.73 -15.95 -29.95
CA TYR A 14 3.00 -15.95 -29.24
C TYR A 14 4.16 -15.90 -30.23
N GLU A 15 5.20 -15.17 -29.90
CA GLU A 15 6.46 -15.08 -30.61
C GLU A 15 7.58 -15.60 -29.72
N ASP A 16 8.44 -16.44 -30.26
CA ASP A 16 9.60 -16.97 -29.55
C ASP A 16 10.83 -16.10 -29.89
N LEU A 17 11.37 -15.41 -28.86
CA LEU A 17 12.57 -14.59 -28.95
C LEU A 17 13.77 -15.36 -28.41
N THR A 18 14.79 -15.53 -29.21
CA THR A 18 16.08 -16.09 -28.78
C THR A 18 16.94 -15.01 -28.14
N TYR A 19 17.72 -15.38 -27.11
CA TYR A 19 18.60 -14.43 -26.41
C TYR A 19 19.94 -15.09 -26.06
N ASP A 20 20.98 -14.30 -25.95
CA ASP A 20 22.27 -14.68 -25.39
C ASP A 20 22.33 -14.47 -23.87
N ARG A 21 21.66 -13.39 -23.39
CA ARG A 21 21.53 -13.05 -21.99
C ARG A 21 20.13 -12.53 -21.70
N LEU A 22 19.56 -12.97 -20.57
CA LEU A 22 18.23 -12.55 -20.11
C LEU A 22 18.33 -11.78 -18.79
N VAL A 23 17.77 -10.59 -18.74
CA VAL A 23 17.61 -9.82 -17.50
C VAL A 23 16.18 -9.95 -17.00
N LEU A 24 16.03 -10.42 -15.76
CA LEU A 24 14.73 -10.54 -15.10
C LEU A 24 14.50 -9.33 -14.20
N ALA A 25 13.64 -8.41 -14.61
CA ALA A 25 13.29 -7.19 -13.89
C ALA A 25 11.78 -7.14 -13.59
N LEU A 26 11.25 -8.20 -12.95
CA LEU A 26 9.82 -8.46 -12.79
C LEU A 26 9.17 -7.65 -11.65
N GLY A 27 9.94 -6.85 -10.93
CA GLY A 27 9.46 -6.10 -9.77
C GLY A 27 9.03 -6.99 -8.61
N SER A 28 8.17 -6.46 -7.76
CA SER A 28 7.64 -7.12 -6.57
C SER A 28 6.11 -6.99 -6.51
N VAL A 29 5.48 -7.88 -5.73
CA VAL A 29 4.04 -7.83 -5.46
C VAL A 29 3.80 -7.55 -3.97
N ALA A 30 2.59 -7.10 -3.63
CA ALA A 30 2.21 -6.92 -2.23
C ALA A 30 2.27 -8.26 -1.48
N ASN A 31 2.79 -8.22 -0.25
CA ASN A 31 2.77 -9.36 0.67
C ASN A 31 1.88 -8.99 1.86
N TYR A 32 0.81 -9.72 2.04
CA TYR A 32 -0.11 -9.55 3.16
C TYR A 32 0.24 -10.42 4.38
N PHE A 33 1.35 -11.19 4.32
CA PHE A 33 1.83 -12.08 5.40
C PHE A 33 0.76 -13.06 5.90
N ASP A 34 -0.11 -13.52 5.02
CA ASP A 34 -1.25 -14.41 5.32
C ASP A 34 -2.20 -13.87 6.40
N LEU A 35 -2.20 -12.54 6.62
CA LEU A 35 -3.10 -11.89 7.56
C LEU A 35 -4.56 -11.99 7.07
N PRO A 36 -5.49 -12.39 7.96
CA PRO A 36 -6.88 -12.65 7.56
C PRO A 36 -7.57 -11.39 7.03
N GLY A 37 -8.28 -11.55 5.92
CA GLY A 37 -9.10 -10.51 5.29
C GLY A 37 -8.37 -9.35 4.65
N MET A 38 -7.04 -9.37 4.63
CA MET A 38 -6.25 -8.24 4.08
C MET A 38 -6.38 -8.09 2.57
N ALA A 39 -6.44 -9.21 1.84
CA ALA A 39 -6.53 -9.16 0.39
C ALA A 39 -7.86 -8.55 -0.10
N GLU A 40 -8.94 -8.79 0.64
CA GLU A 40 -10.29 -8.35 0.33
C GLU A 40 -10.61 -6.94 0.85
N ASN A 41 -10.01 -6.55 2.00
CA ASN A 41 -10.36 -5.33 2.72
C ASN A 41 -9.23 -4.31 2.75
N SER A 42 -8.27 -4.38 1.82
CA SER A 42 -7.23 -3.36 1.69
C SER A 42 -6.87 -3.05 0.23
N PHE A 43 -6.26 -1.90 0.03
CA PHE A 43 -5.76 -1.42 -1.25
C PHE A 43 -4.24 -1.55 -1.28
N LYS A 44 -3.69 -2.36 -2.16
CA LYS A 44 -2.25 -2.33 -2.45
C LYS A 44 -1.90 -1.11 -3.30
N LEU A 45 -0.65 -0.66 -3.23
CA LEU A 45 -0.14 0.46 -4.01
C LEU A 45 1.14 0.03 -4.73
N LYS A 46 0.99 -0.56 -5.92
CA LYS A 46 2.09 -1.04 -6.76
C LYS A 46 2.02 -0.56 -8.21
N THR A 47 0.83 -0.36 -8.70
CA THR A 47 0.58 0.00 -10.11
C THR A 47 -0.28 1.26 -10.18
N LEU A 48 -0.30 1.90 -11.35
CA LEU A 48 -1.22 3.01 -11.63
C LEU A 48 -2.69 2.59 -11.47
N GLU A 49 -3.01 1.35 -11.81
CA GLU A 49 -4.36 0.80 -11.61
C GLU A 49 -4.72 0.73 -10.12
N ASP A 50 -3.78 0.28 -9.26
CA ASP A 50 -3.99 0.26 -7.81
C ASP A 50 -4.26 1.67 -7.26
N ALA A 51 -3.47 2.66 -7.68
CA ALA A 51 -3.65 4.06 -7.29
C ALA A 51 -5.00 4.63 -7.79
N THR A 52 -5.39 4.29 -9.02
CA THR A 52 -6.68 4.70 -9.60
C THR A 52 -7.86 4.09 -8.81
N ARG A 53 -7.75 2.81 -8.44
CA ARG A 53 -8.78 2.14 -7.62
C ARG A 53 -8.92 2.79 -6.25
N LEU A 54 -7.80 3.05 -5.56
CA LEU A 54 -7.83 3.72 -4.26
C LEU A 54 -8.43 5.13 -4.36
N ARG A 55 -8.00 5.93 -5.35
CA ARG A 55 -8.55 7.26 -5.60
C ARG A 55 -10.07 7.21 -5.83
N ASN A 56 -10.52 6.34 -6.73
CA ASN A 56 -11.94 6.25 -7.06
C ASN A 56 -12.78 5.76 -5.86
N HIS A 57 -12.26 4.85 -5.06
CA HIS A 57 -12.87 4.43 -3.80
C HIS A 57 -13.06 5.61 -2.84
N ILE A 58 -12.01 6.41 -2.62
CA ILE A 58 -12.08 7.56 -1.72
C ILE A 58 -13.08 8.61 -2.22
N ILE A 59 -13.05 8.92 -3.52
CA ILE A 59 -14.02 9.84 -4.14
C ILE A 59 -15.46 9.32 -3.92
N GLY A 60 -15.71 8.04 -4.17
CA GLY A 60 -17.03 7.43 -3.93
C GLY A 60 -17.47 7.56 -2.47
N LEU A 61 -16.57 7.32 -1.49
CA LEU A 61 -16.89 7.51 -0.07
C LEU A 61 -17.24 8.97 0.26
N LEU A 62 -16.53 9.94 -0.33
CA LEU A 62 -16.83 11.36 -0.12
C LEU A 62 -18.21 11.72 -0.71
N GLU A 63 -18.52 11.21 -1.90
CA GLU A 63 -19.83 11.39 -2.55
C GLU A 63 -20.95 10.79 -1.71
N ASP A 64 -20.82 9.54 -1.25
CA ASP A 64 -21.81 8.87 -0.41
C ASP A 64 -22.05 9.64 0.90
N VAL A 65 -20.98 10.05 1.57
CA VAL A 65 -21.05 10.78 2.85
C VAL A 65 -21.67 12.18 2.68
N ASP A 66 -21.43 12.84 1.54
CA ASP A 66 -21.98 14.16 1.29
C ASP A 66 -23.50 14.11 1.08
N VAL A 67 -23.98 13.04 0.44
CA VAL A 67 -25.42 12.81 0.20
C VAL A 67 -26.14 12.31 1.45
N GLU A 68 -25.48 11.50 2.29
CA GLU A 68 -26.04 10.92 3.51
C GLU A 68 -25.36 11.48 4.79
N PRO A 69 -25.61 12.73 5.18
CA PRO A 69 -24.87 13.39 6.27
C PRO A 69 -25.10 12.81 7.66
N PHE A 70 -26.15 11.99 7.86
CA PHE A 70 -26.50 11.35 9.13
C PHE A 70 -26.15 9.86 9.20
N ASP A 71 -25.33 9.36 8.27
CA ASP A 71 -24.86 7.98 8.25
C ASP A 71 -24.06 7.64 9.52
N GLU A 72 -24.42 6.53 10.18
CA GLU A 72 -23.71 6.03 11.39
C GLU A 72 -22.27 5.64 11.08
N GLU A 73 -21.97 5.23 9.83
CA GLU A 73 -20.63 4.89 9.37
C GLU A 73 -19.80 6.11 8.92
N ARG A 74 -20.35 7.33 9.02
CA ARG A 74 -19.69 8.56 8.55
C ARG A 74 -18.24 8.68 9.03
N VAL A 75 -17.98 8.41 10.31
CA VAL A 75 -16.62 8.51 10.87
C VAL A 75 -15.68 7.49 10.25
N SER A 76 -16.11 6.26 10.05
CA SER A 76 -15.29 5.20 9.46
C SER A 76 -15.06 5.42 7.96
N ARG A 77 -16.03 5.98 7.24
CA ARG A 77 -15.90 6.34 5.82
C ARG A 77 -14.95 7.53 5.61
N LEU A 78 -14.87 8.46 6.57
CA LEU A 78 -13.97 9.61 6.55
C LEU A 78 -12.61 9.34 7.25
N THR A 79 -12.37 8.12 7.67
CA THR A 79 -11.07 7.68 8.22
C THR A 79 -10.28 6.96 7.13
N PHE A 80 -9.11 7.49 6.79
CA PHE A 80 -8.19 6.96 5.77
C PHE A 80 -6.95 6.41 6.45
N ALA A 81 -6.76 5.09 6.39
CA ALA A 81 -5.65 4.42 7.04
C ALA A 81 -4.59 3.98 6.03
N VAL A 82 -3.32 4.11 6.41
CA VAL A 82 -2.18 3.56 5.68
C VAL A 82 -1.36 2.68 6.62
N ALA A 83 -1.11 1.44 6.23
CA ALA A 83 -0.24 0.54 6.97
C ALA A 83 1.16 0.50 6.35
N GLY A 84 2.18 0.88 7.14
CA GLY A 84 3.58 0.92 6.76
C GLY A 84 4.21 2.30 6.89
N GLY A 85 5.22 2.44 7.74
CA GLY A 85 5.92 3.71 8.02
C GLY A 85 7.23 3.89 7.24
N GLY A 86 7.46 3.13 6.17
CA GLY A 86 8.56 3.36 5.21
C GLY A 86 8.19 4.44 4.18
N PHE A 87 9.08 4.67 3.20
CA PHE A 87 8.89 5.72 2.17
C PHE A 87 7.52 5.67 1.51
N ALA A 88 7.13 4.51 0.98
CA ALA A 88 5.86 4.38 0.25
C ALA A 88 4.63 4.71 1.12
N GLY A 89 4.64 4.36 2.41
CA GLY A 89 3.53 4.67 3.31
C GLY A 89 3.47 6.13 3.69
N ILE A 90 4.61 6.75 3.92
CA ILE A 90 4.70 8.18 4.23
C ILE A 90 4.27 9.03 3.03
N GLU A 91 4.72 8.69 1.83
CA GLU A 91 4.26 9.33 0.60
C GLU A 91 2.76 9.14 0.40
N ALA A 92 2.27 7.89 0.53
CA ALA A 92 0.86 7.58 0.35
C ALA A 92 -0.05 8.38 1.30
N ILE A 93 0.26 8.43 2.61
CA ILE A 93 -0.59 9.16 3.57
C ILE A 93 -0.56 10.68 3.32
N ALA A 94 0.60 11.23 2.91
CA ALA A 94 0.73 12.64 2.60
C ALA A 94 -0.06 13.02 1.34
N GLU A 95 0.03 12.22 0.28
CA GLU A 95 -0.71 12.42 -0.97
C GLU A 95 -2.22 12.22 -0.78
N LEU A 96 -2.64 11.23 0.01
CA LEU A 96 -4.06 11.04 0.35
C LEU A 96 -4.61 12.25 1.11
N PHE A 97 -3.85 12.79 2.06
CA PHE A 97 -4.21 14.00 2.79
C PHE A 97 -4.40 15.18 1.83
N ASP A 98 -3.44 15.43 0.94
CA ASP A 98 -3.50 16.54 -0.01
C ASP A 98 -4.63 16.35 -1.03
N MET A 99 -4.80 15.14 -1.55
CA MET A 99 -5.88 14.82 -2.50
C MET A 99 -7.26 15.09 -1.89
N VAL A 100 -7.54 14.56 -0.71
CA VAL A 100 -8.86 14.72 -0.06
C VAL A 100 -9.13 16.18 0.25
N HIS A 101 -8.17 16.92 0.81
CA HIS A 101 -8.34 18.33 1.10
C HIS A 101 -8.52 19.18 -0.17
N SER A 102 -7.87 18.81 -1.28
CA SER A 102 -7.99 19.56 -2.54
C SER A 102 -9.37 19.47 -3.17
N VAL A 103 -10.07 18.34 -2.96
CA VAL A 103 -11.42 18.12 -3.53
C VAL A 103 -12.55 18.43 -2.55
N LEU A 104 -12.24 18.70 -1.29
CA LEU A 104 -13.25 18.87 -0.24
C LEU A 104 -14.26 19.99 -0.52
N HIS A 105 -13.87 21.01 -1.28
CA HIS A 105 -14.77 22.09 -1.68
C HIS A 105 -15.94 21.65 -2.56
N PHE A 106 -15.90 20.44 -3.14
CA PHE A 106 -17.03 19.85 -3.86
C PHE A 106 -18.02 19.12 -2.94
N TYR A 107 -17.68 18.92 -1.66
CA TYR A 107 -18.47 18.16 -0.68
C TYR A 107 -18.87 19.03 0.52
N PRO A 108 -19.90 19.90 0.37
CA PRO A 108 -20.21 20.96 1.35
C PRO A 108 -20.68 20.45 2.72
N THR A 109 -21.15 19.20 2.82
CA THR A 109 -21.57 18.61 4.10
C THR A 109 -20.40 18.06 4.93
N ILE A 110 -19.21 17.91 4.31
CA ILE A 110 -18.02 17.37 4.95
C ILE A 110 -17.13 18.51 5.41
N GLN A 111 -16.87 18.56 6.73
CA GLN A 111 -15.98 19.57 7.32
C GLN A 111 -14.58 18.99 7.56
N PRO A 112 -13.49 19.77 7.38
CA PRO A 112 -12.12 19.29 7.57
C PRO A 112 -11.87 18.55 8.90
N PRO A 113 -12.42 18.97 10.06
CA PRO A 113 -12.22 18.25 11.32
C PRO A 113 -12.85 16.84 11.39
N GLN A 114 -13.70 16.47 10.44
CA GLN A 114 -14.29 15.12 10.36
C GLN A 114 -13.38 14.11 9.67
N LEU A 115 -12.40 14.60 8.91
CA LEU A 115 -11.43 13.77 8.20
C LEU A 115 -10.37 13.25 9.17
N ARG A 116 -10.07 11.95 9.10
CA ARG A 116 -8.98 11.34 9.85
C ARG A 116 -8.01 10.65 8.90
N PHE A 117 -6.73 10.92 9.07
CA PHE A 117 -5.65 10.28 8.34
C PHE A 117 -4.75 9.57 9.34
N VAL A 118 -4.67 8.24 9.27
CA VAL A 118 -4.00 7.42 10.29
C VAL A 118 -2.92 6.57 9.63
N LEU A 119 -1.68 6.73 10.06
CA LEU A 119 -0.59 5.84 9.67
C LEU A 119 -0.30 4.85 10.77
N ILE A 120 -0.40 3.56 10.46
CA ILE A 120 -0.14 2.44 11.36
C ILE A 120 1.23 1.86 11.04
N HIS A 121 2.11 1.77 12.05
CA HIS A 121 3.45 1.23 11.86
C HIS A 121 3.88 0.36 13.04
N SER A 122 4.48 -0.80 12.74
CA SER A 122 4.87 -1.78 13.74
C SER A 122 6.14 -1.44 14.53
N ARG A 123 6.88 -0.40 14.12
CA ARG A 123 8.10 0.06 14.79
C ARG A 123 7.84 1.36 15.55
N ASP A 124 8.80 1.73 16.39
CA ASP A 124 8.79 2.94 17.21
C ASP A 124 8.96 4.26 16.42
N ARG A 125 9.43 4.17 15.16
CA ARG A 125 9.67 5.35 14.30
C ARG A 125 9.38 5.07 12.83
N ILE A 126 9.00 6.13 12.13
CA ILE A 126 8.83 6.13 10.67
C ILE A 126 10.17 6.27 9.94
N LEU A 127 10.19 5.95 8.64
CA LEU A 127 11.37 6.07 7.76
C LEU A 127 12.62 5.45 8.39
N PRO A 128 12.58 4.19 8.82
CA PRO A 128 13.69 3.55 9.52
C PRO A 128 14.98 3.47 8.69
N GLU A 129 14.88 3.64 7.38
CA GLU A 129 16.00 3.69 6.44
C GLU A 129 16.77 5.02 6.52
N LEU A 130 16.15 6.08 7.08
CA LEU A 130 16.77 7.37 7.32
C LEU A 130 17.31 7.45 8.75
N GLY A 131 18.26 8.35 8.98
CA GLY A 131 18.72 8.65 10.34
C GLY A 131 17.56 9.18 11.21
N ALA A 132 17.65 8.95 12.53
CA ALA A 132 16.61 9.30 13.50
C ALA A 132 16.14 10.77 13.38
N GLN A 133 17.07 11.71 13.17
CA GLN A 133 16.75 13.13 13.05
C GLN A 133 15.80 13.45 11.90
N LEU A 134 15.97 12.79 10.72
CA LEU A 134 15.10 13.01 9.57
C LEU A 134 13.73 12.35 9.77
N GLY A 135 13.70 11.14 10.37
CA GLY A 135 12.44 10.48 10.72
C GLY A 135 11.61 11.30 11.71
N ASP A 136 12.23 11.82 12.77
CA ASP A 136 11.58 12.68 13.78
C ASP A 136 11.11 14.00 13.18
N TYR A 137 11.90 14.58 12.27
CA TYR A 137 11.50 15.80 11.57
C TYR A 137 10.25 15.55 10.70
N ALA A 138 10.25 14.47 9.91
CA ALA A 138 9.12 14.09 9.07
C ALA A 138 7.87 13.83 9.91
N LEU A 139 7.99 13.07 11.01
CA LEU A 139 6.91 12.79 11.94
C LEU A 139 6.27 14.08 12.46
N LYS A 140 7.08 14.99 13.00
CA LYS A 140 6.59 16.28 13.52
C LYS A 140 5.88 17.11 12.44
N LYS A 141 6.41 17.13 11.22
CA LYS A 141 5.80 17.87 10.10
C LYS A 141 4.45 17.31 9.70
N LEU A 142 4.32 15.98 9.62
CA LEU A 142 3.07 15.31 9.24
C LEU A 142 2.02 15.39 10.37
N GLN A 143 2.45 15.26 11.64
CA GLN A 143 1.56 15.47 12.79
C GLN A 143 1.01 16.91 12.84
N ALA A 144 1.85 17.90 12.52
CA ALA A 144 1.42 19.30 12.44
C ALA A 144 0.40 19.57 11.32
N ARG A 145 0.30 18.68 10.32
CA ARG A 145 -0.73 18.71 9.28
C ARG A 145 -2.04 18.06 9.72
N GLY A 146 -2.05 17.30 10.82
CA GLY A 146 -3.22 16.58 11.31
C GLY A 146 -3.21 15.07 11.01
N ILE A 147 -2.06 14.52 10.57
CA ILE A 147 -1.92 13.08 10.36
C ILE A 147 -1.64 12.40 11.70
N GLU A 148 -2.44 11.40 12.06
CA GLU A 148 -2.30 10.58 13.25
C GLU A 148 -1.31 9.44 13.01
N PHE A 149 -0.54 9.06 14.04
CA PHE A 149 0.43 7.97 13.97
C PHE A 149 0.18 6.95 15.07
N MET A 150 -0.07 5.70 14.68
CA MET A 150 -0.12 4.54 15.55
C MET A 150 1.19 3.76 15.40
N LEU A 151 2.22 4.18 16.13
CA LEU A 151 3.52 3.51 16.17
C LEU A 151 3.48 2.32 17.14
N GLU A 152 4.48 1.42 17.03
CA GLU A 152 4.58 0.18 17.81
C GLU A 152 3.29 -0.67 17.74
N ASN A 153 2.48 -0.43 16.73
CA ASN A 153 1.25 -1.15 16.49
C ASN A 153 1.26 -1.79 15.09
N ARG A 154 0.92 -3.06 15.04
CA ARG A 154 0.86 -3.80 13.76
C ARG A 154 -0.58 -4.10 13.40
N VAL A 155 -0.84 -4.12 12.09
CA VAL A 155 -2.07 -4.70 11.56
C VAL A 155 -1.99 -6.22 11.71
N THR A 156 -3.05 -6.83 12.21
CA THR A 156 -3.19 -8.29 12.38
C THR A 156 -4.26 -8.89 11.47
N GLY A 157 -5.03 -8.06 10.80
CA GLY A 157 -6.04 -8.46 9.83
C GLY A 157 -6.93 -7.27 9.46
N ALA A 158 -7.90 -7.53 8.58
CA ALA A 158 -8.93 -6.57 8.23
C ALA A 158 -10.27 -7.27 8.03
N VAL A 159 -11.34 -6.56 8.35
CA VAL A 159 -12.72 -6.96 8.09
C VAL A 159 -13.44 -5.81 7.38
N PRO A 160 -14.62 -6.01 6.78
CA PRO A 160 -15.38 -4.89 6.22
C PRO A 160 -15.57 -3.78 7.26
N GLY A 161 -15.14 -2.57 6.93
CA GLY A 161 -15.27 -1.38 7.79
C GLY A 161 -14.28 -1.27 8.95
N ALA A 162 -13.30 -2.20 9.13
CA ALA A 162 -12.33 -2.09 10.20
C ALA A 162 -11.00 -2.79 9.93
N VAL A 163 -9.93 -2.24 10.52
CA VAL A 163 -8.58 -2.81 10.58
C VAL A 163 -8.32 -3.32 11.99
N LEU A 164 -7.87 -4.57 12.12
CA LEU A 164 -7.54 -5.21 13.39
C LEU A 164 -6.09 -4.93 13.76
N LEU A 165 -5.86 -4.57 15.01
CA LEU A 165 -4.56 -4.14 15.52
C LEU A 165 -3.98 -5.13 16.53
N GLY A 166 -2.66 -5.14 16.65
CA GLY A 166 -1.92 -6.07 17.51
C GLY A 166 -2.11 -5.84 19.02
N ASN A 167 -2.60 -4.67 19.42
CA ASN A 167 -2.98 -4.35 20.80
C ASN A 167 -4.39 -4.84 21.17
N GLY A 168 -5.10 -5.49 20.24
CA GLY A 168 -6.46 -6.00 20.43
C GLY A 168 -7.57 -4.99 20.10
N GLU A 169 -7.21 -3.76 19.71
CA GLU A 169 -8.16 -2.76 19.24
C GLU A 169 -8.50 -2.94 17.75
N ALA A 170 -9.54 -2.26 17.30
CA ALA A 170 -9.89 -2.12 15.90
C ALA A 170 -10.00 -0.64 15.53
N LEU A 171 -9.43 -0.26 14.40
CA LEU A 171 -9.62 1.05 13.80
C LEU A 171 -10.76 0.96 12.78
N SER A 172 -11.86 1.63 13.07
CA SER A 172 -12.99 1.73 12.14
C SER A 172 -12.57 2.58 10.93
N THR A 173 -12.55 1.96 9.74
CA THR A 173 -12.20 2.61 8.48
C THR A 173 -12.66 1.74 7.30
N HIS A 174 -13.15 2.37 6.24
CA HIS A 174 -13.42 1.72 4.96
C HIS A 174 -12.24 1.79 4.00
N THR A 175 -11.15 2.48 4.38
CA THR A 175 -9.97 2.67 3.54
C THR A 175 -8.70 2.26 4.27
N LEU A 176 -8.12 1.14 3.88
CA LEU A 176 -6.78 0.72 4.30
C LEU A 176 -5.87 0.61 3.08
N ALA A 177 -4.89 1.50 2.94
CA ALA A 177 -3.82 1.33 1.97
C ALA A 177 -2.67 0.50 2.58
N TRP A 178 -2.30 -0.60 1.92
CA TRP A 178 -1.27 -1.52 2.38
C TRP A 178 0.07 -1.26 1.69
N THR A 179 1.04 -0.81 2.44
CA THR A 179 2.42 -0.57 2.00
C THR A 179 3.47 -1.31 2.84
N ALA A 180 3.02 -2.10 3.84
CA ALA A 180 3.89 -2.69 4.87
C ALA A 180 4.65 -3.94 4.40
N GLY A 181 4.36 -4.50 3.25
CA GLY A 181 5.03 -5.71 2.80
C GLY A 181 5.12 -5.84 1.28
N ASN A 182 6.29 -6.26 0.84
CA ASN A 182 6.57 -6.66 -0.54
C ASN A 182 7.21 -8.03 -0.57
N GLN A 183 6.92 -8.78 -1.63
CA GLN A 183 7.60 -10.04 -1.92
C GLN A 183 8.03 -10.09 -3.38
N PRO A 184 9.06 -10.86 -3.71
CA PRO A 184 9.48 -11.09 -5.08
C PRO A 184 8.32 -11.60 -5.94
N ASN A 185 8.37 -11.28 -7.24
CA ASN A 185 7.34 -11.75 -8.17
C ASN A 185 7.23 -13.28 -8.10
N PRO A 186 6.01 -13.84 -7.98
CA PRO A 186 5.79 -15.29 -7.86
C PRO A 186 6.41 -16.13 -8.99
N LEU A 187 6.59 -15.55 -10.18
CA LEU A 187 7.27 -16.22 -11.31
C LEU A 187 8.67 -16.67 -10.94
N LEU A 188 9.37 -15.96 -10.05
CA LEU A 188 10.72 -16.34 -9.61
C LEU A 188 10.74 -17.68 -8.87
N LYS A 189 9.60 -18.14 -8.30
CA LYS A 189 9.51 -19.46 -7.65
C LYS A 189 9.69 -20.59 -8.64
N THR A 190 9.34 -20.40 -9.92
CA THR A 190 9.44 -21.42 -10.97
C THR A 190 10.84 -21.59 -11.56
N LEU A 191 11.75 -20.64 -11.28
CA LEU A 191 13.11 -20.71 -11.80
C LEU A 191 13.94 -21.74 -11.03
N PRO A 192 14.77 -22.55 -11.72
CA PRO A 192 15.64 -23.56 -11.13
C PRO A 192 16.94 -22.93 -10.60
N CYS A 193 16.84 -21.99 -9.65
CA CYS A 193 17.97 -21.27 -9.07
C CYS A 193 17.79 -21.15 -7.56
N GLU A 194 18.87 -20.84 -6.84
CA GLU A 194 18.85 -20.62 -5.39
C GLU A 194 18.02 -19.39 -5.05
N LYS A 195 17.30 -19.47 -3.92
CA LYS A 195 16.45 -18.40 -3.40
C LYS A 195 16.73 -18.19 -1.92
N ASN A 196 16.72 -16.94 -1.50
CA ASN A 196 16.82 -16.61 -0.09
C ASN A 196 15.48 -16.90 0.65
N ARG A 197 15.46 -16.68 1.97
CA ARG A 197 14.27 -16.92 2.82
C ARG A 197 13.05 -16.10 2.42
N ALA A 198 13.24 -14.95 1.75
CA ALA A 198 12.16 -14.11 1.24
C ALA A 198 11.67 -14.52 -0.15
N GLY A 199 12.27 -15.56 -0.76
CA GLY A 199 11.94 -16.03 -2.10
C GLY A 199 12.59 -15.23 -3.24
N ALA A 200 13.52 -14.30 -2.93
CA ALA A 200 14.31 -13.61 -3.92
C ALA A 200 15.45 -14.50 -4.43
N VAL A 201 15.72 -14.42 -5.72
CA VAL A 201 16.83 -15.13 -6.37
C VAL A 201 18.16 -14.64 -5.80
N VAL A 202 19.03 -15.58 -5.45
CA VAL A 202 20.41 -15.27 -5.03
C VAL A 202 21.24 -14.98 -6.28
N VAL A 203 21.98 -13.90 -6.24
CA VAL A 203 22.86 -13.45 -7.35
C VAL A 203 24.24 -13.11 -6.82
N ASP A 204 25.24 -13.18 -7.66
CA ASP A 204 26.59 -12.74 -7.34
C ASP A 204 26.75 -11.21 -7.42
N GLY A 205 27.96 -10.69 -7.24
CA GLY A 205 28.28 -9.26 -7.29
C GLY A 205 28.11 -8.63 -8.67
N THR A 206 27.89 -9.44 -9.73
CA THR A 206 27.64 -9.01 -11.11
C THR A 206 26.17 -9.17 -11.52
N LEU A 207 25.31 -9.55 -10.57
CA LEU A 207 23.89 -9.87 -10.74
C LEU A 207 23.64 -11.14 -11.58
N LEU A 208 24.62 -12.01 -11.73
CA LEU A 208 24.44 -13.30 -12.35
C LEU A 208 23.81 -14.30 -11.40
N VAL A 209 22.99 -15.18 -11.99
CA VAL A 209 22.37 -16.34 -11.34
C VAL A 209 23.18 -17.57 -11.73
N ASP A 210 23.59 -18.37 -10.77
CA ASP A 210 24.24 -19.66 -10.97
C ASP A 210 23.23 -20.75 -11.35
#